data_a1dc17c0c92f8e3f0a53977d17375d28
#
_entry.id   a1dc17c0c92f8e3f0a53977d17375d28
#
_cell.length_a   1.000
_cell.length_b   1.000
_cell.length_c   1.000
_cell.angle_alpha   90.00
_cell.angle_beta   90.00
_cell.angle_gamma   90.00
#
_symmetry.space_group_name_H-M   'P 1'
#
loop_
_entity.id
_entity.type
_entity.pdbx_description
1 polymer ?
#
loop_
_entity_poly.entity_id
_entity_poly.type
_entity_poly.pdbx_seq_one_letter_code
_entity_poly.pdbx_strand_id
1 'polypeptide(L)'
;MPEIAARAHLDHLDNVIDRALAEARVTLTEIDGVAAAAGPGSIGGLIVGTMMAKGIAWGAGKPFIAVNHLEGHALTSRLTNRVDFPFLLLLVSGGHCQLLVCAGVGRYTRLGTTLDDSAGEAFDKTAKLIGLGYPGGPAIERAANEGDAHRFVLPRPLKGRPGCDFSFSGLKTAVRQLIADGGGLKFRDTTDLAASVQFAICDALIDRTANAVHWFRRRHPEGTTLVAAGGVAANSQLRRRLAALADRAGLRFVAPPPALCTDNAAMIAWAGIERLRLGLVNDLDAAPHPRWPLDAGAPQRPGAEATRRHK
;
A
#
# COMPACT_ATOMS: atom_id res chain seq x y z
N MET A 1 -18.84 5.05 -5.60
CA MET A 1 -19.59 4.61 -4.40
C MET A 1 -19.32 3.15 -4.18
N PRO A 2 -18.94 2.71 -2.96
CA PRO A 2 -18.54 1.32 -2.68
C PRO A 2 -19.59 0.27 -3.03
N GLU A 3 -20.87 0.58 -2.82
CA GLU A 3 -21.98 -0.33 -3.13
C GLU A 3 -22.17 -0.57 -4.62
N ILE A 4 -21.98 0.46 -5.46
CA ILE A 4 -22.05 0.31 -6.92
C ILE A 4 -20.91 -0.58 -7.40
N ALA A 5 -19.70 -0.39 -6.87
CA ALA A 5 -18.56 -1.23 -7.20
C ALA A 5 -18.79 -2.69 -6.77
N ALA A 6 -19.34 -2.93 -5.56
CA ALA A 6 -19.64 -4.29 -5.10
C ALA A 6 -20.68 -4.98 -5.99
N ARG A 7 -21.73 -4.26 -6.45
CA ARG A 7 -22.72 -4.81 -7.41
C ARG A 7 -22.09 -5.11 -8.75
N ALA A 8 -21.26 -4.21 -9.29
CA ALA A 8 -20.57 -4.45 -10.56
C ALA A 8 -19.64 -5.68 -10.51
N HIS A 9 -19.08 -6.01 -9.33
CA HIS A 9 -18.32 -7.27 -9.19
C HIS A 9 -19.19 -8.51 -9.41
N LEU A 10 -20.46 -8.50 -8.97
CA LEU A 10 -21.36 -9.63 -9.20
C LEU A 10 -21.64 -9.86 -10.69
N ASP A 11 -21.68 -8.77 -11.49
CA ASP A 11 -22.02 -8.84 -12.91
C ASP A 11 -20.82 -9.23 -13.80
N HIS A 12 -19.58 -9.15 -13.28
CA HIS A 12 -18.39 -9.27 -14.13
C HIS A 12 -17.34 -10.27 -13.65
N LEU A 13 -17.39 -10.70 -12.37
CA LEU A 13 -16.30 -11.46 -11.76
C LEU A 13 -16.13 -12.84 -12.36
N ASP A 14 -17.22 -13.53 -12.69
CA ASP A 14 -17.25 -14.82 -13.38
C ASP A 14 -16.52 -14.76 -14.74
N ASN A 15 -16.90 -13.80 -15.57
CA ASN A 15 -16.28 -13.58 -16.87
C ASN A 15 -14.78 -13.25 -16.77
N VAL A 16 -14.37 -12.49 -15.73
CA VAL A 16 -12.95 -12.17 -15.51
C VAL A 16 -12.17 -13.42 -15.09
N ILE A 17 -12.77 -14.29 -14.26
CA ILE A 17 -12.16 -15.54 -13.82
C ILE A 17 -12.01 -16.50 -15.00
N ASP A 18 -13.07 -16.68 -15.81
CA ASP A 18 -13.03 -17.54 -16.99
C ASP A 18 -11.97 -17.10 -17.99
N ARG A 19 -11.86 -15.80 -18.23
CA ARG A 19 -10.79 -15.24 -19.09
C ARG A 19 -9.42 -15.50 -18.51
N ALA A 20 -9.21 -15.33 -17.22
CA ALA A 20 -7.93 -15.58 -16.57
C ALA A 20 -7.51 -17.05 -16.69
N LEU A 21 -8.42 -17.99 -16.51
CA LEU A 21 -8.18 -19.43 -16.72
C LEU A 21 -7.85 -19.75 -18.18
N ALA A 22 -8.62 -19.18 -19.11
CA ALA A 22 -8.39 -19.37 -20.55
C ALA A 22 -7.05 -18.79 -21.00
N GLU A 23 -6.68 -17.60 -20.56
CA GLU A 23 -5.38 -16.97 -20.86
C GLU A 23 -4.21 -17.77 -20.25
N ALA A 24 -4.39 -18.31 -19.04
CA ALA A 24 -3.42 -19.18 -18.39
C ALA A 24 -3.39 -20.60 -19.01
N ARG A 25 -4.38 -20.97 -19.84
CA ARG A 25 -4.57 -22.30 -20.43
C ARG A 25 -4.65 -23.39 -19.37
N VAL A 26 -5.35 -23.12 -18.27
CA VAL A 26 -5.60 -24.07 -17.18
C VAL A 26 -7.09 -24.19 -16.88
N THR A 27 -7.49 -25.32 -16.36
CA THR A 27 -8.84 -25.59 -15.87
C THR A 27 -8.90 -25.53 -14.35
N LEU A 28 -10.10 -25.48 -13.77
CA LEU A 28 -10.29 -25.50 -12.32
C LEU A 28 -9.74 -26.78 -11.65
N THR A 29 -9.64 -27.87 -12.39
CA THR A 29 -9.07 -29.12 -11.87
C THR A 29 -7.55 -29.08 -11.72
N GLU A 30 -6.89 -28.24 -12.51
CA GLU A 30 -5.41 -28.10 -12.55
C GLU A 30 -4.87 -27.07 -11.56
N ILE A 31 -5.73 -26.23 -10.95
CA ILE A 31 -5.30 -25.30 -9.88
C ILE A 31 -5.17 -26.05 -8.55
N ASP A 32 -4.26 -25.56 -7.67
CA ASP A 32 -3.99 -26.19 -6.37
C ASP A 32 -4.79 -25.56 -5.23
N GLY A 33 -5.34 -24.36 -5.42
CA GLY A 33 -6.11 -23.64 -4.41
C GLY A 33 -6.72 -22.37 -4.95
N VAL A 34 -7.66 -21.82 -4.19
CA VAL A 34 -8.36 -20.57 -4.52
C VAL A 34 -8.11 -19.54 -3.42
N ALA A 35 -7.46 -18.43 -3.79
CA ALA A 35 -7.13 -17.35 -2.89
C ALA A 35 -7.99 -16.11 -3.16
N ALA A 36 -8.46 -15.46 -2.11
CA ALA A 36 -9.16 -14.19 -2.21
C ALA A 36 -8.71 -13.20 -1.14
N ALA A 37 -8.75 -11.90 -1.47
CA ALA A 37 -8.58 -10.85 -0.49
C ALA A 37 -9.77 -10.85 0.48
N ALA A 38 -9.54 -11.25 1.72
CA ALA A 38 -10.56 -11.31 2.76
C ALA A 38 -10.51 -10.10 3.72
N GLY A 39 -9.62 -9.15 3.49
CA GLY A 39 -9.46 -7.90 4.27
C GLY A 39 -8.02 -7.40 4.28
N PRO A 40 -7.78 -6.19 4.81
CA PRO A 40 -8.79 -5.18 5.09
C PRO A 40 -9.39 -4.58 3.82
N GLY A 41 -10.60 -3.98 3.92
CA GLY A 41 -11.25 -3.34 2.77
C GLY A 41 -12.74 -3.07 2.97
N SER A 42 -13.40 -2.62 1.89
CA SER A 42 -14.85 -2.42 1.88
C SER A 42 -15.58 -3.75 2.03
N ILE A 43 -16.46 -3.86 3.03
CA ILE A 43 -17.15 -5.11 3.36
C ILE A 43 -17.93 -5.70 2.17
N GLY A 44 -18.60 -4.86 1.36
CA GLY A 44 -19.36 -5.33 0.20
C GLY A 44 -18.47 -6.03 -0.84
N GLY A 45 -17.34 -5.41 -1.21
CA GLY A 45 -16.38 -6.02 -2.15
C GLY A 45 -15.73 -7.28 -1.58
N LEU A 46 -15.40 -7.27 -0.28
CA LEU A 46 -14.82 -8.44 0.40
C LEU A 46 -15.78 -9.62 0.41
N ILE A 47 -17.07 -9.38 0.71
CA ILE A 47 -18.10 -10.44 0.70
C ILE A 47 -18.21 -11.04 -0.71
N VAL A 48 -18.37 -10.22 -1.75
CA VAL A 48 -18.50 -10.71 -3.13
C VAL A 48 -17.30 -11.56 -3.53
N GLY A 49 -16.07 -11.03 -3.36
CA GLY A 49 -14.86 -11.73 -3.72
C GLY A 49 -14.65 -13.04 -2.94
N THR A 50 -14.85 -13.01 -1.62
CA THR A 50 -14.66 -14.21 -0.79
C THR A 50 -15.74 -15.26 -1.04
N MET A 51 -17.00 -14.88 -1.25
CA MET A 51 -18.08 -15.86 -1.54
C MET A 51 -17.90 -16.51 -2.90
N MET A 52 -17.50 -15.76 -3.93
CA MET A 52 -17.14 -16.33 -5.24
C MET A 52 -15.98 -17.33 -5.11
N ALA A 53 -14.91 -16.94 -4.43
CA ALA A 53 -13.76 -17.82 -4.24
C ALA A 53 -14.10 -19.10 -3.45
N LYS A 54 -14.94 -19.00 -2.42
CA LYS A 54 -15.44 -20.17 -1.65
C LYS A 54 -16.29 -21.08 -2.51
N GLY A 55 -17.17 -20.54 -3.34
CA GLY A 55 -17.99 -21.30 -4.27
C GLY A 55 -17.15 -22.11 -5.26
N ILE A 56 -16.12 -21.47 -5.83
CA ILE A 56 -15.16 -22.13 -6.73
C ILE A 56 -14.35 -23.20 -5.98
N ALA A 57 -13.81 -22.88 -4.81
CA ALA A 57 -13.04 -23.81 -3.99
C ALA A 57 -13.85 -25.06 -3.64
N TRP A 58 -15.09 -24.88 -3.19
CA TRP A 58 -16.00 -25.97 -2.89
C TRP A 58 -16.35 -26.80 -4.10
N GLY A 59 -16.76 -26.16 -5.21
CA GLY A 59 -17.15 -26.84 -6.44
C GLY A 59 -15.99 -27.61 -7.11
N ALA A 60 -14.76 -27.10 -6.99
CA ALA A 60 -13.57 -27.75 -7.52
C ALA A 60 -12.88 -28.73 -6.55
N GLY A 61 -13.35 -28.82 -5.29
CA GLY A 61 -12.70 -29.63 -4.24
C GLY A 61 -11.31 -29.13 -3.86
N LYS A 62 -11.07 -27.80 -3.91
CA LYS A 62 -9.76 -27.18 -3.67
C LYS A 62 -9.76 -26.40 -2.34
N PRO A 63 -8.60 -26.26 -1.68
CA PRO A 63 -8.49 -25.44 -0.48
C PRO A 63 -8.79 -23.96 -0.77
N PHE A 64 -9.49 -23.30 0.17
CA PHE A 64 -9.71 -21.86 0.19
C PHE A 64 -8.64 -21.17 1.03
N ILE A 65 -8.09 -20.05 0.54
CA ILE A 65 -7.09 -19.26 1.23
C ILE A 65 -7.58 -17.82 1.36
N ALA A 66 -7.93 -17.41 2.58
CA ALA A 66 -8.22 -16.02 2.92
C ALA A 66 -6.90 -15.25 3.04
N VAL A 67 -6.68 -14.29 2.15
CA VAL A 67 -5.45 -13.49 2.08
C VAL A 67 -5.71 -12.11 2.66
N ASN A 68 -4.80 -11.65 3.51
CA ASN A 68 -4.76 -10.25 3.92
C ASN A 68 -4.22 -9.41 2.75
N HIS A 69 -4.96 -8.40 2.32
CA HIS A 69 -4.62 -7.52 1.20
C HIS A 69 -3.23 -6.88 1.35
N LEU A 70 -2.87 -6.48 2.57
CA LEU A 70 -1.56 -5.88 2.85
C LEU A 70 -0.43 -6.93 2.79
N GLU A 71 -0.73 -8.20 3.11
CA GLU A 71 0.20 -9.31 2.91
C GLU A 71 0.45 -9.55 1.42
N GLY A 72 -0.58 -9.40 0.57
CA GLY A 72 -0.41 -9.43 -0.89
C GLY A 72 0.63 -8.43 -1.36
N HIS A 73 0.52 -7.17 -0.95
CA HIS A 73 1.54 -6.15 -1.25
C HIS A 73 2.92 -6.50 -0.68
N ALA A 74 2.98 -6.98 0.56
CA ALA A 74 4.24 -7.30 1.23
C ALA A 74 5.01 -8.41 0.51
N LEU A 75 4.31 -9.44 0.03
CA LEU A 75 4.92 -10.61 -0.58
C LEU A 75 5.18 -10.46 -2.09
N THR A 76 4.64 -9.44 -2.76
CA THR A 76 4.85 -9.22 -4.20
C THR A 76 6.33 -9.16 -4.59
N SER A 77 7.19 -8.58 -3.74
CA SER A 77 8.63 -8.52 -3.97
C SER A 77 9.30 -9.90 -3.96
N ARG A 78 8.72 -10.89 -3.31
CA ARG A 78 9.20 -12.28 -3.35
C ARG A 78 8.89 -12.93 -4.70
N LEU A 79 7.74 -12.61 -5.30
CA LEU A 79 7.40 -13.04 -6.66
C LEU A 79 8.37 -12.46 -7.69
N THR A 80 8.59 -11.14 -7.63
CA THR A 80 9.32 -10.41 -8.69
C THR A 80 10.83 -10.42 -8.53
N ASN A 81 11.34 -10.49 -7.30
CA ASN A 81 12.75 -10.25 -6.98
C ASN A 81 13.36 -11.30 -6.05
N ARG A 82 12.63 -12.36 -5.70
CA ARG A 82 13.07 -13.46 -4.82
C ARG A 82 13.68 -12.94 -3.51
N VAL A 83 12.96 -12.01 -2.85
CA VAL A 83 13.41 -11.44 -1.57
C VAL A 83 13.29 -12.48 -0.46
N ASP A 84 14.37 -12.68 0.30
CA ASP A 84 14.40 -13.57 1.46
C ASP A 84 13.93 -12.86 2.74
N PHE A 85 13.40 -13.62 3.69
CA PHE A 85 13.09 -13.15 5.03
C PHE A 85 14.35 -13.17 5.93
N PRO A 86 14.44 -12.27 6.90
CA PRO A 86 13.59 -11.12 7.14
C PRO A 86 13.94 -9.95 6.22
N PHE A 87 12.96 -9.11 5.91
CA PHE A 87 13.19 -7.84 5.21
C PHE A 87 12.38 -6.69 5.84
N LEU A 88 12.87 -5.46 5.65
CA LEU A 88 12.16 -4.24 6.05
C LEU A 88 11.24 -3.80 4.91
N LEU A 89 9.96 -3.54 5.22
CA LEU A 89 8.95 -3.11 4.26
C LEU A 89 8.46 -1.70 4.56
N LEU A 90 8.54 -0.80 3.57
CA LEU A 90 7.75 0.42 3.50
C LEU A 90 6.50 0.14 2.65
N LEU A 91 5.35 0.00 3.29
CA LEU A 91 4.06 -0.19 2.63
C LEU A 91 3.35 1.16 2.51
N VAL A 92 3.22 1.66 1.29
CA VAL A 92 2.65 2.99 0.99
C VAL A 92 1.64 2.91 -0.14
N SER A 93 0.36 3.04 0.18
CA SER A 93 -0.75 2.96 -0.76
C SER A 93 -1.74 4.11 -0.59
N GLY A 94 -2.86 4.06 -1.30
CA GLY A 94 -3.98 4.99 -1.16
C GLY A 94 -4.56 5.04 0.26
N GLY A 95 -4.62 3.90 0.97
CA GLY A 95 -5.22 3.81 2.30
C GLY A 95 -4.25 3.48 3.44
N HIS A 96 -3.02 3.10 3.12
CA HIS A 96 -2.07 2.61 4.11
C HIS A 96 -0.69 3.26 3.96
N CYS A 97 -0.08 3.57 5.11
CA CYS A 97 1.31 4.00 5.19
C CYS A 97 1.92 3.37 6.46
N GLN A 98 2.75 2.34 6.30
CA GLN A 98 3.31 1.55 7.39
C GLN A 98 4.76 1.17 7.13
N LEU A 99 5.54 1.06 8.21
CA LEU A 99 6.86 0.42 8.25
C LEU A 99 6.74 -0.89 9.03
N LEU A 100 7.14 -1.99 8.39
CA LEU A 100 6.98 -3.33 8.94
C LEU A 100 8.28 -4.12 8.78
N VAL A 101 8.58 -4.98 9.74
CA VAL A 101 9.50 -6.10 9.55
C VAL A 101 8.68 -7.29 9.09
N CYS A 102 9.06 -7.87 7.96
CA CYS A 102 8.50 -9.11 7.44
C CYS A 102 9.47 -10.24 7.80
N ALA A 103 9.13 -11.02 8.82
CA ALA A 103 9.98 -12.13 9.31
C ALA A 103 9.57 -13.49 8.72
N GLY A 104 8.45 -13.53 7.99
CA GLY A 104 7.90 -14.71 7.35
C GLY A 104 6.48 -14.47 6.90
N VAL A 105 5.88 -15.41 6.17
CA VAL A 105 4.46 -15.38 5.82
C VAL A 105 3.64 -15.39 7.12
N GLY A 106 2.70 -14.45 7.25
CA GLY A 106 1.90 -14.29 8.47
C GLY A 106 2.66 -13.75 9.69
N ARG A 107 3.95 -13.43 9.57
CA ARG A 107 4.79 -12.95 10.69
C ARG A 107 5.32 -11.56 10.42
N TYR A 108 4.60 -10.55 10.90
CA TYR A 108 4.87 -9.14 10.69
C TYR A 108 4.99 -8.39 12.01
N THR A 109 5.93 -7.44 12.07
CA THR A 109 6.07 -6.53 13.22
C THR A 109 6.00 -5.10 12.72
N ARG A 110 5.01 -4.33 13.18
CA ARG A 110 4.83 -2.94 12.79
C ARG A 110 5.73 -2.02 13.61
N LEU A 111 6.63 -1.30 12.93
CA LEU A 111 7.51 -0.30 13.53
C LEU A 111 6.88 1.09 13.59
N GLY A 112 6.03 1.40 12.60
CA GLY A 112 5.33 2.68 12.50
C GLY A 112 4.16 2.62 11.53
N THR A 113 3.24 3.57 11.69
CA THR A 113 2.05 3.74 10.85
C THR A 113 1.71 5.21 10.71
N THR A 114 0.90 5.58 9.71
CA THR A 114 0.39 6.96 9.69
C THR A 114 -0.59 7.20 10.84
N LEU A 115 -0.48 8.37 11.47
CA LEU A 115 -1.37 8.81 12.56
C LEU A 115 -2.67 9.42 12.02
N ASP A 116 -2.66 9.86 10.76
CA ASP A 116 -3.78 10.55 10.11
C ASP A 116 -3.93 10.08 8.65
N ASP A 117 -3.80 10.96 7.66
CA ASP A 117 -3.89 10.60 6.25
C ASP A 117 -2.72 9.66 5.85
N SER A 118 -2.98 8.76 4.89
CA SER A 118 -1.90 8.02 4.22
C SER A 118 -1.14 8.93 3.24
N ALA A 119 0.04 8.47 2.79
CA ALA A 119 0.80 9.20 1.78
C ALA A 119 0.03 9.33 0.44
N GLY A 120 -0.70 8.27 0.04
CA GLY A 120 -1.53 8.31 -1.16
C GLY A 120 -2.69 9.30 -1.04
N GLU A 121 -3.39 9.30 0.10
CA GLU A 121 -4.42 10.32 0.37
C GLU A 121 -3.85 11.74 0.36
N ALA A 122 -2.64 11.96 0.87
CA ALA A 122 -1.99 13.27 0.83
C ALA A 122 -1.73 13.72 -0.62
N PHE A 123 -1.27 12.81 -1.49
CA PHE A 123 -1.15 13.07 -2.93
C PHE A 123 -2.51 13.38 -3.57
N ASP A 124 -3.53 12.55 -3.36
CA ASP A 124 -4.84 12.70 -4.00
C ASP A 124 -5.56 13.99 -3.55
N LYS A 125 -5.57 14.24 -2.23
CA LYS A 125 -6.18 15.44 -1.65
C LYS A 125 -5.50 16.72 -2.13
N THR A 126 -4.17 16.70 -2.28
CA THR A 126 -3.40 17.85 -2.76
C THR A 126 -3.58 18.04 -4.26
N ALA A 127 -3.50 16.99 -5.07
CA ALA A 127 -3.75 17.07 -6.51
C ALA A 127 -5.11 17.70 -6.81
N LYS A 128 -6.15 17.27 -6.07
CA LYS A 128 -7.50 17.87 -6.19
C LYS A 128 -7.50 19.36 -5.85
N LEU A 129 -6.77 19.79 -4.82
CA LEU A 129 -6.70 21.21 -4.41
C LEU A 129 -6.03 22.08 -5.47
N ILE A 130 -5.01 21.57 -6.16
CA ILE A 130 -4.25 22.32 -7.18
C ILE A 130 -4.74 22.05 -8.61
N GLY A 131 -5.90 21.36 -8.76
CA GLY A 131 -6.57 21.18 -10.06
C GLY A 131 -5.95 20.13 -10.98
N LEU A 132 -5.13 19.21 -10.48
CA LEU A 132 -4.45 18.17 -11.29
C LEU A 132 -5.27 16.89 -11.52
N GLY A 133 -6.42 16.75 -10.87
CA GLY A 133 -7.31 15.60 -11.04
C GLY A 133 -6.89 14.33 -10.27
N TYR A 134 -7.34 13.16 -10.78
CA TYR A 134 -7.18 11.84 -10.16
C TYR A 134 -6.70 10.81 -11.20
N PRO A 135 -5.84 9.85 -10.84
CA PRO A 135 -5.18 9.64 -9.53
C PRO A 135 -4.09 10.68 -9.24
N GLY A 136 -4.09 11.19 -8.00
CA GLY A 136 -3.28 12.35 -7.61
C GLY A 136 -1.77 12.10 -7.61
N GLY A 137 -1.32 10.92 -7.19
CA GLY A 137 0.12 10.59 -7.17
C GLY A 137 0.78 10.76 -8.55
N PRO A 138 0.33 10.05 -9.60
CA PRO A 138 0.85 10.22 -10.96
C PRO A 138 0.66 11.63 -11.53
N ALA A 139 -0.44 12.31 -11.20
CA ALA A 139 -0.70 13.67 -11.68
C ALA A 139 0.31 14.68 -11.08
N ILE A 140 0.54 14.60 -9.76
CA ILE A 140 1.57 15.41 -9.08
C ILE A 140 2.95 15.08 -9.61
N GLU A 141 3.31 13.81 -9.80
CA GLU A 141 4.62 13.41 -10.32
C GLU A 141 4.90 14.01 -11.70
N ARG A 142 3.91 13.96 -12.61
CA ARG A 142 4.06 14.59 -13.94
C ARG A 142 4.26 16.09 -13.86
N ALA A 143 3.44 16.80 -13.08
CA ALA A 143 3.55 18.24 -12.91
C ALA A 143 4.86 18.64 -12.21
N ALA A 144 5.31 17.88 -11.24
CA ALA A 144 6.54 18.11 -10.48
C ALA A 144 7.82 18.04 -11.34
N ASN A 145 7.79 17.33 -12.47
CA ASN A 145 8.96 17.26 -13.37
C ASN A 145 9.32 18.60 -14.00
N GLU A 146 8.38 19.53 -14.05
CA GLU A 146 8.55 20.87 -14.64
C GLU A 146 8.66 21.98 -13.57
N GLY A 147 8.60 21.61 -12.28
CA GLY A 147 8.50 22.54 -11.16
C GLY A 147 9.76 22.60 -10.29
N ASP A 148 9.89 23.70 -9.55
CA ASP A 148 10.89 23.86 -8.51
C ASP A 148 10.39 23.31 -7.15
N ALA A 149 11.02 22.25 -6.68
CA ALA A 149 10.69 21.57 -5.43
C ALA A 149 11.01 22.41 -4.17
N HIS A 150 11.76 23.50 -4.30
CA HIS A 150 12.20 24.35 -3.19
C HIS A 150 11.48 25.71 -3.12
N ARG A 151 10.64 26.02 -4.10
CA ARG A 151 9.92 27.29 -4.14
C ARG A 151 8.95 27.46 -2.98
N PHE A 152 8.24 26.41 -2.57
CA PHE A 152 7.30 26.47 -1.46
C PHE A 152 7.80 25.63 -0.29
N VAL A 153 7.98 26.29 0.85
CA VAL A 153 8.35 25.60 2.10
C VAL A 153 7.11 24.97 2.72
N LEU A 154 7.00 23.65 2.61
CA LEU A 154 5.88 22.89 3.14
C LEU A 154 6.27 22.13 4.42
N PRO A 155 5.34 21.89 5.35
CA PRO A 155 5.62 21.16 6.58
C PRO A 155 6.01 19.71 6.30
N ARG A 156 6.88 19.16 7.13
CA ARG A 156 7.29 17.75 7.16
C ARG A 156 7.04 17.21 8.56
N PRO A 157 5.78 16.82 8.86
CA PRO A 157 5.43 16.40 10.21
C PRO A 157 6.30 15.22 10.67
N LEU A 158 6.66 15.21 11.95
CA LEU A 158 7.47 14.19 12.60
C LEU A 158 8.93 14.07 12.10
N LYS A 159 9.36 14.79 11.07
CA LYS A 159 10.75 14.75 10.61
C LYS A 159 11.72 15.11 11.75
N GLY A 160 12.79 14.31 11.89
CA GLY A 160 13.82 14.46 12.92
C GLY A 160 13.38 13.99 14.33
N ARG A 161 12.16 13.52 14.52
CA ARG A 161 11.69 12.97 15.80
C ARG A 161 11.99 11.48 15.92
N PRO A 162 12.12 10.93 17.14
CA PRO A 162 12.19 9.48 17.35
C PRO A 162 10.96 8.74 16.82
N GLY A 163 11.08 7.43 16.60
CA GLY A 163 10.00 6.56 16.10
C GLY A 163 9.87 6.54 14.58
N CYS A 164 8.91 5.76 14.09
CA CYS A 164 8.71 5.47 12.67
C CYS A 164 7.31 5.84 12.17
N ASP A 165 6.49 6.52 12.97
CA ASP A 165 5.15 6.93 12.58
C ASP A 165 5.19 8.09 11.58
N PHE A 166 4.12 8.19 10.76
CA PHE A 166 3.93 9.22 9.75
C PHE A 166 2.77 10.14 10.11
N SER A 167 2.76 11.35 9.53
CA SER A 167 1.61 12.26 9.54
C SER A 167 1.65 13.12 8.28
N PHE A 168 0.51 13.29 7.62
CA PHE A 168 0.38 14.05 6.37
C PHE A 168 -0.78 15.05 6.37
N SER A 169 -1.72 15.01 7.32
CA SER A 169 -2.92 15.88 7.31
C SER A 169 -2.60 17.36 7.31
N GLY A 170 -1.51 17.77 7.98
CA GLY A 170 -1.05 19.16 8.01
C GLY A 170 -0.61 19.70 6.65
N LEU A 171 -0.17 18.83 5.72
CA LEU A 171 0.30 19.21 4.40
C LEU A 171 -0.83 19.80 3.54
N LYS A 172 -2.02 19.15 3.54
CA LYS A 172 -3.21 19.67 2.83
C LYS A 172 -3.59 21.07 3.32
N THR A 173 -3.55 21.29 4.64
CA THR A 173 -3.90 22.58 5.24
C THR A 173 -2.91 23.67 4.81
N ALA A 174 -1.60 23.36 4.82
CA ALA A 174 -0.56 24.27 4.37
C ALA A 174 -0.71 24.66 2.90
N VAL A 175 -0.98 23.67 2.02
CA VAL A 175 -1.22 23.95 0.60
C VAL A 175 -2.44 24.83 0.40
N ARG A 176 -3.56 24.56 1.10
CA ARG A 176 -4.76 25.38 1.01
C ARG A 176 -4.49 26.83 1.44
N GLN A 177 -3.71 27.02 2.49
CA GLN A 177 -3.34 28.37 2.96
C GLN A 177 -2.49 29.10 1.93
N LEU A 178 -1.48 28.46 1.37
CA LEU A 178 -0.64 29.05 0.31
C LEU A 178 -1.46 29.51 -0.91
N ILE A 179 -2.46 28.73 -1.31
CA ILE A 179 -3.36 29.11 -2.42
C ILE A 179 -4.20 30.34 -2.06
N ALA A 180 -4.74 30.38 -0.83
CA ALA A 180 -5.55 31.51 -0.35
C ALA A 180 -4.74 32.80 -0.26
N ASP A 181 -3.54 32.75 0.30
CA ASP A 181 -2.64 33.89 0.48
C ASP A 181 -2.08 34.42 -0.85
N GLY A 182 -1.93 33.53 -1.86
CA GLY A 182 -1.41 33.88 -3.17
C GLY A 182 -2.43 34.46 -4.15
N GLY A 183 -3.72 34.62 -3.76
CA GLY A 183 -4.77 35.15 -4.63
C GLY A 183 -5.15 34.23 -5.81
N GLY A 184 -4.86 32.92 -5.68
CA GLY A 184 -5.06 31.89 -6.72
C GLY A 184 -3.76 31.39 -7.32
N LEU A 185 -3.83 30.24 -8.05
CA LEU A 185 -2.67 29.61 -8.68
C LEU A 185 -2.55 30.01 -10.16
N LYS A 186 -1.36 30.46 -10.57
CA LYS A 186 -0.96 30.49 -11.97
C LYS A 186 -0.40 29.11 -12.37
N PHE A 187 -0.34 28.82 -13.68
CA PHE A 187 0.16 27.52 -14.17
C PHE A 187 1.53 27.13 -13.59
N ARG A 188 2.48 28.08 -13.60
CA ARG A 188 3.84 27.86 -13.04
C ARG A 188 3.80 27.63 -11.51
N ASP A 189 2.88 28.26 -10.80
CA ASP A 189 2.71 28.01 -9.36
C ASP A 189 2.22 26.59 -9.10
N THR A 190 1.40 26.03 -10.00
CA THR A 190 0.88 24.67 -9.89
C THR A 190 1.99 23.62 -10.03
N THR A 191 2.90 23.77 -11.00
CA THR A 191 4.02 22.83 -11.18
C THR A 191 5.03 22.91 -10.04
N ASP A 192 5.38 24.10 -9.59
CA ASP A 192 6.29 24.31 -8.46
C ASP A 192 5.67 23.79 -7.14
N LEU A 193 4.37 24.00 -6.95
CA LEU A 193 3.67 23.50 -5.79
C LEU A 193 3.57 21.97 -5.81
N ALA A 194 3.30 21.36 -6.97
CA ALA A 194 3.33 19.92 -7.15
C ALA A 194 4.72 19.34 -6.81
N ALA A 195 5.79 19.97 -7.29
CA ALA A 195 7.17 19.58 -6.99
C ALA A 195 7.49 19.70 -5.49
N SER A 196 7.07 20.80 -4.86
CA SER A 196 7.28 21.04 -3.41
C SER A 196 6.51 20.05 -2.56
N VAL A 197 5.26 19.70 -2.94
CA VAL A 197 4.44 18.69 -2.27
C VAL A 197 5.07 17.30 -2.38
N GLN A 198 5.43 16.88 -3.59
CA GLN A 198 6.10 15.60 -3.80
C GLN A 198 7.38 15.50 -2.98
N PHE A 199 8.17 16.58 -2.97
CA PHE A 199 9.42 16.64 -2.19
C PHE A 199 9.13 16.51 -0.69
N ALA A 200 8.12 17.20 -0.15
CA ALA A 200 7.77 17.15 1.27
C ALA A 200 7.28 15.77 1.72
N ILE A 201 6.42 15.12 0.90
CA ILE A 201 5.94 13.75 1.19
C ILE A 201 7.10 12.76 1.15
N CYS A 202 7.91 12.79 0.09
CA CYS A 202 9.09 11.92 -0.03
C CYS A 202 10.06 12.13 1.13
N ASP A 203 10.29 13.38 1.53
CA ASP A 203 11.21 13.72 2.61
C ASP A 203 10.77 13.16 3.95
N ALA A 204 9.46 13.24 4.27
CA ALA A 204 8.89 12.61 5.46
C ALA A 204 9.00 11.07 5.41
N LEU A 205 8.70 10.45 4.25
CA LEU A 205 8.81 9.01 4.08
C LEU A 205 10.26 8.52 4.27
N ILE A 206 11.24 9.22 3.69
CA ILE A 206 12.66 8.87 3.80
C ILE A 206 13.16 8.99 5.23
N ASP A 207 12.80 10.06 5.94
CA ASP A 207 13.23 10.30 7.32
C ASP A 207 12.71 9.20 8.27
N ARG A 208 11.43 8.85 8.17
CA ARG A 208 10.85 7.77 8.97
C ARG A 208 11.40 6.39 8.61
N THR A 209 11.62 6.16 7.32
CA THR A 209 12.24 4.91 6.85
C THR A 209 13.69 4.79 7.34
N ALA A 210 14.44 5.88 7.43
CA ALA A 210 15.81 5.88 7.99
C ALA A 210 15.82 5.42 9.46
N ASN A 211 14.87 5.86 10.27
CA ASN A 211 14.72 5.38 11.65
C ASN A 211 14.43 3.87 11.69
N ALA A 212 13.54 3.40 10.81
CA ALA A 212 13.21 1.97 10.73
C ALA A 212 14.41 1.13 10.24
N VAL A 213 15.18 1.62 9.28
CA VAL A 213 16.42 0.98 8.82
C VAL A 213 17.42 0.86 9.96
N HIS A 214 17.62 1.92 10.75
CA HIS A 214 18.50 1.87 11.92
C HIS A 214 18.03 0.83 12.94
N TRP A 215 16.72 0.78 13.22
CA TRP A 215 16.13 -0.21 14.12
C TRP A 215 16.30 -1.64 13.57
N PHE A 216 15.99 -1.85 12.28
CA PHE A 216 16.04 -3.14 11.59
C PHE A 216 17.45 -3.73 11.58
N ARG A 217 18.45 -2.95 11.20
CA ARG A 217 19.87 -3.38 11.17
C ARG A 217 20.40 -3.87 12.52
N ARG A 218 19.90 -3.29 13.61
CA ARG A 218 20.31 -3.69 14.97
C ARG A 218 19.65 -4.98 15.44
N ARG A 219 18.44 -5.27 14.98
CA ARG A 219 17.63 -6.40 15.45
C ARG A 219 17.60 -7.58 14.50
N HIS A 220 17.87 -7.32 13.24
CA HIS A 220 17.88 -8.28 12.14
C HIS A 220 19.14 -8.10 11.31
N PRO A 221 20.34 -8.37 11.86
CA PRO A 221 21.61 -8.20 11.14
C PRO A 221 21.70 -9.10 9.89
N GLU A 222 20.97 -10.22 9.87
CA GLU A 222 20.82 -11.14 8.73
C GLU A 222 19.94 -10.57 7.60
N GLY A 223 19.09 -9.60 7.90
CA GLY A 223 18.18 -9.00 6.93
C GLY A 223 18.93 -8.04 6.00
N THR A 224 18.85 -8.28 4.70
CA THR A 224 19.66 -7.57 3.69
C THR A 224 18.87 -6.64 2.79
N THR A 225 17.53 -6.57 2.95
CA THR A 225 16.69 -5.92 1.94
C THR A 225 15.72 -4.90 2.56
N LEU A 226 15.65 -3.72 1.92
CA LEU A 226 14.59 -2.73 2.08
C LEU A 226 13.62 -2.86 0.89
N VAL A 227 12.36 -3.15 1.17
CA VAL A 227 11.29 -3.26 0.17
C VAL A 227 10.38 -2.05 0.26
N ALA A 228 9.95 -1.51 -0.88
CA ALA A 228 8.82 -0.58 -0.97
C ALA A 228 7.70 -1.20 -1.79
N ALA A 229 6.46 -1.19 -1.28
CA ALA A 229 5.29 -1.74 -1.95
C ALA A 229 4.06 -0.82 -1.77
N GLY A 230 3.03 -1.04 -2.60
CA GLY A 230 1.84 -0.19 -2.68
C GLY A 230 1.96 0.90 -3.76
N GLY A 231 0.84 1.50 -4.16
CA GLY A 231 0.77 2.40 -5.31
C GLY A 231 1.74 3.60 -5.25
N VAL A 232 1.99 4.17 -4.07
CA VAL A 232 2.93 5.29 -3.91
C VAL A 232 4.39 4.85 -4.13
N ALA A 233 4.70 3.56 -3.93
CA ALA A 233 6.03 3.02 -4.24
C ALA A 233 6.35 3.01 -5.75
N ALA A 234 5.41 3.32 -6.62
CA ALA A 234 5.67 3.54 -8.06
C ALA A 234 6.36 4.89 -8.33
N ASN A 235 6.24 5.88 -7.41
CA ASN A 235 6.80 7.22 -7.58
C ASN A 235 8.33 7.17 -7.76
N SER A 236 8.83 7.73 -8.85
CA SER A 236 10.24 7.64 -9.25
C SER A 236 11.18 8.40 -8.31
N GLN A 237 10.76 9.56 -7.79
CA GLN A 237 11.55 10.34 -6.83
C GLN A 237 11.70 9.56 -5.51
N LEU A 238 10.60 8.97 -5.02
CA LEU A 238 10.63 8.14 -3.81
C LEU A 238 11.58 6.94 -3.99
N ARG A 239 11.48 6.23 -5.12
CA ARG A 239 12.35 5.07 -5.43
C ARG A 239 13.82 5.45 -5.42
N ARG A 240 14.21 6.54 -6.11
CA ARG A 240 15.61 7.00 -6.14
C ARG A 240 16.13 7.31 -4.73
N ARG A 241 15.32 7.98 -3.91
CA ARG A 241 15.72 8.37 -2.55
C ARG A 241 15.79 7.16 -1.60
N LEU A 242 14.88 6.18 -1.74
CA LEU A 242 14.94 4.92 -0.98
C LEU A 242 16.13 4.06 -1.38
N ALA A 243 16.46 4.00 -2.67
CA ALA A 243 17.66 3.29 -3.14
C ALA A 243 18.92 3.88 -2.53
N ALA A 244 19.06 5.20 -2.56
CA ALA A 244 20.20 5.88 -1.93
C ALA A 244 20.24 5.70 -0.40
N LEU A 245 19.10 5.61 0.27
CA LEU A 245 19.03 5.32 1.71
C LEU A 245 19.50 3.88 1.99
N ALA A 246 19.00 2.91 1.22
CA ALA A 246 19.34 1.51 1.37
C ALA A 246 20.83 1.27 1.13
N ASP A 247 21.38 1.85 0.07
CA ASP A 247 22.81 1.76 -0.28
C ASP A 247 23.70 2.25 0.88
N ARG A 248 23.42 3.43 1.44
CA ARG A 248 24.14 3.97 2.61
C ARG A 248 24.04 3.07 3.85
N ALA A 249 22.98 2.27 3.95
CA ALA A 249 22.76 1.34 5.05
C ALA A 249 23.31 -0.08 4.79
N GLY A 250 23.90 -0.32 3.61
CA GLY A 250 24.34 -1.65 3.19
C GLY A 250 23.17 -2.63 2.98
N LEU A 251 22.01 -2.12 2.52
CA LEU A 251 20.83 -2.90 2.17
C LEU A 251 20.59 -2.87 0.66
N ARG A 252 20.07 -3.96 0.11
CA ARG A 252 19.52 -3.97 -1.25
C ARG A 252 18.14 -3.30 -1.26
N PHE A 253 17.92 -2.32 -2.12
CA PHE A 253 16.59 -1.76 -2.35
C PHE A 253 15.83 -2.58 -3.39
N VAL A 254 14.58 -2.91 -3.10
CA VAL A 254 13.67 -3.62 -4.00
C VAL A 254 12.30 -2.94 -3.99
N ALA A 255 11.75 -2.74 -5.19
CA ALA A 255 10.34 -2.42 -5.37
C ALA A 255 9.80 -3.21 -6.56
N PRO A 256 8.58 -3.75 -6.50
CA PRO A 256 7.97 -4.41 -7.64
C PRO A 256 7.89 -3.50 -8.87
N PRO A 257 7.75 -4.05 -10.08
CA PRO A 257 7.42 -3.27 -11.26
C PRO A 257 6.20 -2.37 -11.00
N PRO A 258 6.12 -1.15 -11.57
CA PRO A 258 5.02 -0.21 -11.32
C PRO A 258 3.62 -0.82 -11.49
N ALA A 259 3.44 -1.69 -12.49
CA ALA A 259 2.17 -2.39 -12.75
C ALA A 259 1.74 -3.33 -11.60
N LEU A 260 2.68 -3.81 -10.77
CA LEU A 260 2.41 -4.69 -9.62
C LEU A 260 2.50 -3.94 -8.27
N CYS A 261 2.75 -2.63 -8.28
CA CYS A 261 2.70 -1.81 -7.07
C CYS A 261 1.27 -1.46 -6.66
N THR A 262 0.36 -1.28 -7.64
CA THR A 262 -1.07 -1.04 -7.39
C THR A 262 -1.80 -2.34 -7.10
N ASP A 263 -3.04 -2.24 -6.62
CA ASP A 263 -3.90 -3.40 -6.35
C ASP A 263 -4.04 -4.26 -7.62
N ASN A 264 -3.81 -5.56 -7.47
CA ASN A 264 -3.87 -6.52 -8.57
C ASN A 264 -4.14 -7.94 -8.03
N ALA A 265 -4.66 -8.83 -8.88
CA ALA A 265 -4.97 -10.19 -8.50
C ALA A 265 -3.70 -11.06 -8.29
N ALA A 266 -2.62 -10.77 -9.01
CA ALA A 266 -1.38 -11.57 -8.92
C ALA A 266 -0.75 -11.49 -7.53
N MET A 267 -0.81 -10.35 -6.84
CA MET A 267 -0.31 -10.23 -5.47
C MET A 267 -1.09 -11.10 -4.47
N ILE A 268 -2.41 -11.24 -4.68
CA ILE A 268 -3.26 -12.08 -3.82
C ILE A 268 -3.02 -13.55 -4.12
N ALA A 269 -2.94 -13.93 -5.40
CA ALA A 269 -2.62 -15.28 -5.81
C ALA A 269 -1.24 -15.72 -5.29
N TRP A 270 -0.23 -14.85 -5.38
CA TRP A 270 1.11 -15.16 -4.88
C TRP A 270 1.13 -15.33 -3.36
N ALA A 271 0.48 -14.44 -2.62
CA ALA A 271 0.35 -14.59 -1.16
C ALA A 271 -0.39 -15.90 -0.82
N GLY A 272 -1.41 -16.26 -1.60
CA GLY A 272 -2.10 -17.55 -1.50
C GLY A 272 -1.15 -18.73 -1.69
N ILE A 273 -0.30 -18.69 -2.71
CA ILE A 273 0.71 -19.75 -2.97
C ILE A 273 1.69 -19.86 -1.79
N GLU A 274 2.22 -18.74 -1.30
CA GLU A 274 3.15 -18.74 -0.16
C GLU A 274 2.48 -19.32 1.10
N ARG A 275 1.20 -19.01 1.34
CA ARG A 275 0.40 -19.56 2.45
C ARG A 275 0.11 -21.05 2.25
N LEU A 276 -0.29 -21.44 1.06
CA LEU A 276 -0.61 -22.84 0.72
C LEU A 276 0.60 -23.75 0.92
N ARG A 277 1.79 -23.31 0.51
CA ARG A 277 3.06 -24.05 0.72
C ARG A 277 3.38 -24.32 2.18
N LEU A 278 2.83 -23.53 3.08
CA LEU A 278 2.96 -23.68 4.54
C LEU A 278 1.76 -24.38 5.18
N GLY A 279 0.80 -24.85 4.38
CA GLY A 279 -0.43 -25.47 4.88
C GLY A 279 -1.40 -24.47 5.54
N LEU A 280 -1.23 -23.17 5.33
CA LEU A 280 -2.07 -22.11 5.89
C LEU A 280 -3.32 -21.92 5.01
N VAL A 281 -4.27 -22.79 5.16
CA VAL A 281 -5.58 -22.77 4.47
C VAL A 281 -6.69 -22.36 5.44
N ASN A 282 -7.86 -22.06 4.94
CA ASN A 282 -9.00 -21.62 5.73
C ASN A 282 -10.23 -22.49 5.43
N ASP A 283 -11.07 -22.67 6.44
CA ASP A 283 -12.37 -23.27 6.28
C ASP A 283 -13.32 -22.35 5.50
N LEU A 284 -14.38 -22.93 4.93
CA LEU A 284 -15.35 -22.18 4.13
C LEU A 284 -16.23 -21.23 4.97
N ASP A 285 -16.22 -21.33 6.30
CA ASP A 285 -16.88 -20.41 7.21
C ASP A 285 -16.04 -19.14 7.53
N ALA A 286 -14.76 -19.11 7.16
CA ALA A 286 -13.88 -17.96 7.39
C ALA A 286 -14.52 -16.65 6.93
N ALA A 287 -14.75 -15.71 7.85
CA ALA A 287 -15.40 -14.45 7.56
C ALA A 287 -14.45 -13.42 6.94
N PRO A 288 -14.94 -12.51 6.08
CA PRO A 288 -14.16 -11.36 5.66
C PRO A 288 -13.97 -10.36 6.80
N HIS A 289 -12.80 -9.73 6.87
CA HIS A 289 -12.40 -8.80 7.92
C HIS A 289 -12.15 -7.39 7.35
N PRO A 290 -13.12 -6.46 7.40
CA PRO A 290 -12.94 -5.08 6.91
C PRO A 290 -11.78 -4.35 7.59
N ARG A 291 -11.44 -4.76 8.82
CA ARG A 291 -10.28 -4.31 9.58
C ARG A 291 -9.42 -5.52 9.93
N TRP A 292 -8.31 -5.64 9.26
CA TRP A 292 -7.40 -6.77 9.46
C TRP A 292 -5.94 -6.27 9.45
N PRO A 293 -5.40 -5.86 10.59
CA PRO A 293 -3.99 -5.45 10.67
C PRO A 293 -3.07 -6.63 10.37
N LEU A 294 -1.94 -6.38 9.71
CA LEU A 294 -0.90 -7.40 9.50
C LEU A 294 -0.24 -7.82 10.82
N ASP A 295 0.00 -6.87 11.71
CA ASP A 295 0.50 -7.12 13.06
C ASP A 295 -0.66 -7.02 14.04
N ALA A 296 -1.20 -8.18 14.44
CA ALA A 296 -2.33 -8.26 15.37
C ALA A 296 -1.94 -7.81 16.79
N GLY A 297 -0.66 -7.88 17.16
CA GLY A 297 -0.13 -7.46 18.46
C GLY A 297 0.16 -5.96 18.56
N ALA A 298 0.12 -5.25 17.43
CA ALA A 298 0.43 -3.83 17.44
C ALA A 298 -0.70 -3.00 18.10
N PRO A 299 -0.35 -1.95 18.89
CA PRO A 299 -1.34 -1.09 19.51
C PRO A 299 -2.35 -0.53 18.49
N GLN A 300 -3.64 -0.60 18.81
CA GLN A 300 -4.67 0.04 18.00
C GLN A 300 -4.51 1.55 18.07
N ARG A 301 -4.84 2.26 16.98
CA ARG A 301 -4.73 3.73 16.93
C ARG A 301 -5.66 4.36 17.98
N PRO A 302 -5.17 5.34 18.77
CA PRO A 302 -6.06 6.25 19.47
C PRO A 302 -6.92 6.99 18.43
N GLY A 303 -8.23 6.91 18.50
CA GLY A 303 -9.17 7.62 17.61
C GLY A 303 -9.94 6.78 16.60
N ALA A 304 -9.66 5.50 16.41
CA ALA A 304 -10.47 4.61 15.53
C ALA A 304 -11.92 4.41 16.05
N GLU A 305 -12.20 4.76 17.30
CA GLU A 305 -13.55 4.68 17.91
C GLU A 305 -14.38 5.96 17.76
N ALA A 306 -13.74 7.12 17.52
CA ALA A 306 -14.45 8.41 17.49
C ALA A 306 -15.36 8.58 16.25
N THR A 307 -15.14 7.85 15.16
CA THR A 307 -15.94 7.96 13.93
C THR A 307 -17.27 7.19 13.99
N ARG A 308 -17.58 6.48 15.09
CA ARG A 308 -18.81 5.71 15.25
C ARG A 308 -20.01 6.49 15.83
N ARG A 309 -19.86 7.76 16.24
CA ARG A 309 -20.93 8.51 16.93
C ARG A 309 -21.66 9.55 16.08
N HIS A 310 -21.28 9.77 14.81
CA HIS A 310 -21.99 10.70 13.93
C HIS A 310 -22.01 10.17 12.49
N LYS A 311 -22.86 9.20 12.22
CA LYS A 311 -23.58 9.01 10.94
C LYS A 311 -24.81 8.17 11.20
#